data_565c64c3da2be2a98f49e9cd807f24fa
#
_entry.id   565c64c3da2be2a98f49e9cd807f24fa
#
_cell.length_a   1.000
_cell.length_b   1.000
_cell.length_c   1.000
_cell.angle_alpha   90.00
_cell.angle_beta   90.00
_cell.angle_gamma   90.00
#
_symmetry.space_group_name_H-M   'P 1'
#
loop_
_entity.id
_entity.type
_entity.pdbx_description
1 polymer ?
#
loop_
_entity_poly.entity_id
_entity_poly.type
_entity_poly.pdbx_seq_one_letter_code
_entity_poly.pdbx_strand_id
1 'polypeptide(L)'
;LPDAVAGTSAGSIAAGLYASGMPVSEMEKAVRQLAAHGNDYLDPDYSGIMEFVPRLLTGRKISLQGYIKGDKLLSYLCELTAGKQLDESVVKLVIPAVDLISGQTLCFTNSETAGAQMHVRWTWDAYLCEAMMASSSVPGIFAPRKIGSWLLVDGGVTHNQPGGLLKAAGAGPVIAVDV
;
A
#
# COMPACT_ATOMS: atom_id res chain seq x y z
N LEU A 1 -20.44 -8.86 -8.17
CA LEU A 1 -19.02 -8.55 -8.00
C LEU A 1 -18.87 -7.04 -7.98
N PRO A 2 -17.99 -6.46 -7.14
CA PRO A 2 -17.75 -5.03 -7.14
C PRO A 2 -17.09 -4.60 -8.47
N ASP A 3 -17.52 -3.44 -8.99
CA ASP A 3 -16.95 -2.77 -10.15
C ASP A 3 -15.91 -1.71 -9.78
N ALA A 4 -15.78 -1.45 -8.48
CA ALA A 4 -14.80 -0.55 -7.90
C ALA A 4 -14.35 -1.07 -6.52
N VAL A 5 -13.06 -1.01 -6.25
CA VAL A 5 -12.49 -1.44 -4.97
C VAL A 5 -11.50 -0.41 -4.44
N ALA A 6 -11.41 -0.30 -3.13
CA ALA A 6 -10.36 0.47 -2.48
C ALA A 6 -9.84 -0.30 -1.27
N GLY A 7 -8.58 -0.12 -0.97
CA GLY A 7 -7.96 -0.77 0.19
C GLY A 7 -6.78 0.01 0.71
N THR A 8 -6.57 -0.08 2.02
CA THR A 8 -5.45 0.53 2.72
C THR A 8 -4.67 -0.56 3.46
N SER A 9 -3.34 -0.48 3.48
CA SER A 9 -2.48 -1.45 4.16
C SER A 9 -2.75 -2.88 3.67
N ALA A 10 -3.03 -3.84 4.53
CA ALA A 10 -3.42 -5.21 4.14
C ALA A 10 -4.62 -5.22 3.17
N GLY A 11 -5.58 -4.29 3.34
CA GLY A 11 -6.69 -4.10 2.42
C GLY A 11 -6.27 -3.66 1.02
N SER A 12 -5.15 -2.96 0.88
CA SER A 12 -4.60 -2.58 -0.43
C SER A 12 -4.10 -3.79 -1.21
N ILE A 13 -3.57 -4.80 -0.52
CA ILE A 13 -3.15 -6.07 -1.13
C ILE A 13 -4.38 -6.79 -1.70
N ALA A 14 -5.43 -6.93 -0.90
CA ALA A 14 -6.67 -7.55 -1.37
C ALA A 14 -7.29 -6.79 -2.56
N ALA A 15 -7.36 -5.45 -2.47
CA ALA A 15 -7.91 -4.61 -3.53
C ALA A 15 -7.06 -4.68 -4.82
N GLY A 16 -5.73 -4.63 -4.70
CA GLY A 16 -4.80 -4.71 -5.83
C GLY A 16 -4.84 -6.07 -6.52
N LEU A 17 -4.86 -7.17 -5.76
CA LEU A 17 -5.00 -8.53 -6.32
C LEU A 17 -6.35 -8.69 -7.04
N TYR A 18 -7.43 -8.18 -6.46
CA TYR A 18 -8.74 -8.20 -7.13
C TYR A 18 -8.73 -7.38 -8.42
N ALA A 19 -8.17 -6.17 -8.37
CA ALA A 19 -8.06 -5.29 -9.52
C ALA A 19 -7.12 -5.84 -10.61
N SER A 20 -6.13 -6.66 -10.26
CA SER A 20 -5.30 -7.36 -11.25
C SER A 20 -6.06 -8.42 -12.06
N GLY A 21 -7.30 -8.74 -11.65
CA GLY A 21 -8.12 -9.79 -12.26
C GLY A 21 -7.87 -11.18 -11.66
N MET A 22 -7.19 -11.27 -10.52
CA MET A 22 -6.94 -12.54 -9.84
C MET A 22 -8.27 -13.13 -9.34
N PRO A 23 -8.56 -14.42 -9.59
CA PRO A 23 -9.72 -15.08 -9.04
C PRO A 23 -9.69 -15.10 -7.51
N VAL A 24 -10.86 -14.93 -6.85
CA VAL A 24 -10.96 -14.88 -5.39
C VAL A 24 -10.35 -16.12 -4.71
N SER A 25 -10.50 -17.30 -5.34
CA SER A 25 -9.90 -18.55 -4.84
C SER A 25 -8.37 -18.53 -4.82
N GLU A 26 -7.74 -17.83 -5.76
CA GLU A 26 -6.29 -17.67 -5.81
C GLU A 26 -5.84 -16.57 -4.82
N MET A 27 -6.63 -15.50 -4.67
CA MET A 27 -6.39 -14.48 -3.64
C MET A 27 -6.39 -15.10 -2.24
N GLU A 28 -7.35 -15.99 -1.94
CA GLU A 28 -7.40 -16.69 -0.66
C GLU A 28 -6.14 -17.54 -0.43
N LYS A 29 -5.65 -18.26 -1.44
CA LYS A 29 -4.40 -19.01 -1.34
C LYS A 29 -3.21 -18.10 -1.08
N ALA A 30 -3.09 -16.99 -1.81
CA ALA A 30 -2.02 -16.02 -1.65
C ALA A 30 -1.99 -15.42 -0.23
N VAL A 31 -3.16 -15.03 0.30
CA VAL A 31 -3.29 -14.50 1.67
C VAL A 31 -2.93 -15.57 2.71
N ARG A 32 -3.41 -16.82 2.54
CA ARG A 32 -3.03 -17.93 3.43
C ARG A 32 -1.53 -18.21 3.39
N GLN A 33 -0.91 -18.14 2.22
CA GLN A 33 0.54 -18.29 2.07
C GLN A 33 1.31 -17.19 2.77
N LEU A 34 0.90 -15.93 2.61
CA LEU A 34 1.47 -14.80 3.34
C LEU A 34 1.33 -14.97 4.87
N ALA A 35 0.17 -15.42 5.33
CA ALA A 35 -0.07 -15.64 6.76
C ALA A 35 0.76 -16.81 7.33
N ALA A 36 0.92 -17.90 6.56
CA ALA A 36 1.67 -19.09 6.99
C ALA A 36 3.19 -18.89 6.93
N HIS A 37 3.68 -18.13 5.95
CA HIS A 37 5.10 -17.98 5.64
C HIS A 37 5.56 -16.51 5.69
N GLY A 38 4.86 -15.67 6.48
CA GLY A 38 5.14 -14.24 6.55
C GLY A 38 6.61 -13.90 6.82
N ASN A 39 7.30 -14.70 7.64
CA ASN A 39 8.72 -14.52 7.94
C ASN A 39 9.64 -14.67 6.70
N ASP A 40 9.23 -15.44 5.69
CA ASP A 40 10.03 -15.65 4.48
C ASP A 40 10.03 -14.41 3.57
N TYR A 41 8.98 -13.58 3.70
CA TYR A 41 8.81 -12.33 2.96
C TYR A 41 9.32 -11.10 3.71
N LEU A 42 9.75 -11.29 4.97
CA LEU A 42 10.38 -10.24 5.76
C LEU A 42 11.88 -10.26 5.49
N ASP A 43 12.42 -9.14 5.06
CA ASP A 43 13.84 -8.88 4.88
C ASP A 43 14.29 -7.87 5.96
N PRO A 44 14.71 -8.36 7.16
CA PRO A 44 15.07 -7.48 8.26
C PRO A 44 16.27 -6.61 7.89
N ASP A 45 16.17 -5.31 8.14
CA ASP A 45 17.29 -4.40 8.03
C ASP A 45 18.10 -4.43 9.32
N TYR A 46 19.04 -5.37 9.39
CA TYR A 46 19.94 -5.51 10.56
C TYR A 46 20.76 -4.25 10.83
N SER A 47 21.05 -3.44 9.80
CA SER A 47 21.78 -2.19 9.98
C SER A 47 20.93 -1.14 10.68
N GLY A 48 19.65 -1.04 10.34
CA GLY A 48 18.68 -0.18 11.02
C GLY A 48 18.44 -0.58 12.47
N ILE A 49 18.37 -1.89 12.76
CA ILE A 49 18.23 -2.42 14.13
C ILE A 49 19.46 -2.10 14.98
N MET A 50 20.66 -2.28 14.42
CA MET A 50 21.93 -1.99 15.14
C MET A 50 22.06 -0.50 15.50
N GLU A 51 21.52 0.42 14.71
CA GLU A 51 21.51 1.86 15.02
C GLU A 51 20.41 2.28 15.99
N PHE A 52 19.29 1.54 16.03
CA PHE A 52 18.12 1.89 16.84
C PHE A 52 18.39 1.71 18.34
N VAL A 53 18.99 0.59 18.74
CA VAL A 53 19.21 0.26 20.15
C VAL A 53 20.05 1.33 20.87
N PRO A 54 21.19 1.80 20.34
CA PRO A 54 21.95 2.90 20.96
C PRO A 54 21.19 4.23 20.97
N ARG A 55 20.39 4.53 19.94
CA ARG A 55 19.60 5.78 19.86
C ARG A 55 18.45 5.80 20.85
N LEU A 56 17.78 4.65 21.06
CA LEU A 56 16.76 4.50 22.09
C LEU A 56 17.34 4.73 23.50
N LEU A 57 18.52 4.17 23.78
CA LEU A 57 19.20 4.31 25.07
C LEU A 57 19.75 5.72 25.33
N THR A 58 20.05 6.49 24.28
CA THR A 58 20.61 7.84 24.38
C THR A 58 19.58 8.95 24.24
N GLY A 59 18.27 8.63 24.11
CA GLY A 59 17.19 9.62 23.98
C GLY A 59 17.28 10.49 22.72
N ARG A 60 18.08 10.11 21.71
CA ARG A 60 18.17 10.82 20.44
C ARG A 60 16.93 10.53 19.58
N LYS A 61 16.57 11.49 18.71
CA LYS A 61 15.43 11.38 17.77
C LYS A 61 15.48 10.02 17.06
N ILE A 62 14.43 9.23 17.27
CA ILE A 62 14.23 7.94 16.59
C ILE A 62 14.05 8.26 15.11
N SER A 63 14.93 7.74 14.28
CA SER A 63 14.73 7.78 12.83
C SER A 63 13.53 6.88 12.48
N LEU A 64 12.65 7.33 11.60
CA LEU A 64 11.54 6.53 11.04
C LEU A 64 12.05 5.46 10.04
N GLN A 65 13.28 5.00 10.21
CA GLN A 65 13.82 3.88 9.45
C GLN A 65 13.09 2.62 9.90
N GLY A 66 12.36 2.01 8.97
CA GLY A 66 11.74 0.71 9.21
C GLY A 66 12.79 -0.38 9.37
N TYR A 67 12.48 -1.40 10.16
CA TYR A 67 13.36 -2.54 10.41
C TYR A 67 13.34 -3.58 9.30
N ILE A 68 12.37 -3.48 8.38
CA ILE A 68 12.13 -4.40 7.27
C ILE A 68 12.17 -3.59 5.99
N LYS A 69 13.01 -3.99 5.02
CA LYS A 69 13.09 -3.32 3.73
C LYS A 69 11.83 -3.51 2.91
N GLY A 70 11.23 -4.69 2.97
CA GLY A 70 10.02 -5.06 2.25
C GLY A 70 10.25 -5.40 0.77
N ASP A 71 11.49 -5.58 0.34
CA ASP A 71 11.80 -5.87 -1.06
C ASP A 71 11.34 -7.28 -1.47
N LYS A 72 11.41 -8.25 -0.54
CA LYS A 72 10.89 -9.60 -0.78
C LYS A 72 9.37 -9.60 -0.91
N LEU A 73 8.67 -8.85 -0.04
CA LEU A 73 7.22 -8.71 -0.13
C LEU A 73 6.84 -8.01 -1.43
N LEU A 74 7.52 -6.92 -1.80
CA LEU A 74 7.31 -6.25 -3.08
C LEU A 74 7.47 -7.21 -4.26
N SER A 75 8.57 -7.99 -4.29
CA SER A 75 8.83 -8.95 -5.36
C SER A 75 7.71 -9.98 -5.48
N TYR A 76 7.22 -10.49 -4.35
CA TYR A 76 6.10 -11.42 -4.31
C TYR A 76 4.80 -10.78 -4.81
N LEU A 77 4.49 -9.56 -4.39
CA LEU A 77 3.31 -8.82 -4.87
C LEU A 77 3.40 -8.55 -6.39
N CYS A 78 4.59 -8.23 -6.91
CA CYS A 78 4.80 -8.05 -8.35
C CYS A 78 4.60 -9.35 -9.13
N GLU A 79 5.05 -10.48 -8.59
CA GLU A 79 4.80 -11.80 -9.18
C GLU A 79 3.29 -12.11 -9.22
N LEU A 80 2.58 -11.91 -8.11
CA LEU A 80 1.14 -12.15 -8.01
C LEU A 80 0.32 -11.27 -8.96
N THR A 81 0.75 -10.04 -9.21
CA THR A 81 0.07 -9.11 -10.13
C THR A 81 0.59 -9.20 -11.56
N ALA A 82 1.53 -10.12 -11.85
CA ALA A 82 2.18 -10.27 -13.15
C ALA A 82 2.81 -8.96 -13.68
N GLY A 83 3.28 -8.09 -12.76
CA GLY A 83 3.87 -6.80 -13.10
C GLY A 83 2.92 -5.81 -13.75
N LYS A 84 1.61 -5.93 -13.56
CA LYS A 84 0.61 -5.03 -14.13
C LYS A 84 0.71 -3.61 -13.58
N GLN A 85 0.45 -2.65 -14.44
CA GLN A 85 0.29 -1.24 -14.09
C GLN A 85 -1.14 -0.94 -13.63
N LEU A 86 -1.36 0.26 -13.05
CA LEU A 86 -2.68 0.68 -12.56
C LEU A 86 -3.74 0.71 -13.67
N ASP A 87 -3.39 1.14 -14.88
CA ASP A 87 -4.29 1.23 -16.05
C ASP A 87 -4.73 -0.14 -16.59
N GLU A 88 -3.98 -1.22 -16.26
CA GLU A 88 -4.33 -2.59 -16.60
C GLU A 88 -5.31 -3.23 -15.60
N SER A 89 -5.78 -2.48 -14.61
CA SER A 89 -6.77 -2.96 -13.63
C SER A 89 -8.12 -3.23 -14.28
N VAL A 90 -8.70 -4.39 -13.97
CA VAL A 90 -10.00 -4.83 -14.54
C VAL A 90 -11.22 -4.18 -13.90
N VAL A 91 -11.03 -3.50 -12.78
CA VAL A 91 -12.03 -2.72 -12.05
C VAL A 91 -11.42 -1.39 -11.61
N LYS A 92 -12.27 -0.43 -11.23
CA LYS A 92 -11.81 0.81 -10.64
C LYS A 92 -11.10 0.54 -9.32
N LEU A 93 -9.91 1.14 -9.12
CA LEU A 93 -9.06 0.91 -7.96
C LEU A 93 -8.68 2.23 -7.29
N VAL A 94 -8.65 2.23 -5.96
CA VAL A 94 -8.04 3.31 -5.16
C VAL A 94 -7.21 2.72 -4.03
N ILE A 95 -5.94 3.07 -3.99
CA ILE A 95 -4.99 2.70 -2.92
C ILE A 95 -4.33 3.97 -2.39
N PRO A 96 -4.60 4.39 -1.14
CA PRO A 96 -3.92 5.53 -0.52
C PRO A 96 -2.58 5.13 0.09
N ALA A 97 -1.60 6.04 0.01
CA ALA A 97 -0.37 6.05 0.81
C ALA A 97 -0.11 7.49 1.29
N VAL A 98 0.76 7.68 2.27
CA VAL A 98 1.09 9.02 2.79
C VAL A 98 2.51 9.39 2.45
N ASP A 99 2.70 10.55 1.84
CA ASP A 99 4.02 11.09 1.60
C ASP A 99 4.59 11.77 2.86
N LEU A 100 5.68 11.23 3.36
CA LEU A 100 6.36 11.74 4.56
C LEU A 100 6.93 13.15 4.39
N ILE A 101 7.21 13.58 3.16
CA ILE A 101 7.82 14.88 2.89
C ILE A 101 6.77 15.99 2.98
N SER A 102 5.63 15.79 2.33
CA SER A 102 4.56 16.80 2.27
C SER A 102 3.44 16.59 3.29
N GLY A 103 3.33 15.40 3.88
CA GLY A 103 2.20 15.00 4.72
C GLY A 103 0.90 14.79 3.94
N GLN A 104 0.92 14.84 2.62
CA GLN A 104 -0.25 14.64 1.78
C GLN A 104 -0.50 13.15 1.52
N THR A 105 -1.77 12.81 1.29
CA THR A 105 -2.15 11.48 0.83
C THR A 105 -1.93 11.41 -0.68
N LEU A 106 -1.15 10.43 -1.13
CA LEU A 106 -1.04 10.04 -2.53
C LEU A 106 -1.97 8.86 -2.78
N CYS A 107 -2.94 9.04 -3.67
CA CYS A 107 -3.88 7.99 -4.05
C CYS A 107 -3.53 7.43 -5.42
N PHE A 108 -3.19 6.17 -5.46
CA PHE A 108 -3.00 5.40 -6.68
C PHE A 108 -4.37 4.98 -7.23
N THR A 109 -4.63 5.25 -8.50
CA THR A 109 -5.92 4.95 -9.14
C THR A 109 -5.79 4.77 -10.65
N ASN A 110 -6.71 4.01 -11.24
CA ASN A 110 -6.93 3.94 -12.68
C ASN A 110 -8.17 4.76 -13.13
N SER A 111 -8.77 5.54 -12.20
CA SER A 111 -9.98 6.32 -12.51
C SER A 111 -9.63 7.71 -13.02
N GLU A 112 -10.01 8.05 -14.24
CA GLU A 112 -9.87 9.39 -14.82
C GLU A 112 -10.80 10.43 -14.17
N THR A 113 -11.83 9.98 -13.45
CA THR A 113 -12.85 10.85 -12.84
C THR A 113 -12.55 11.22 -11.39
N ALA A 114 -11.31 10.99 -10.92
CA ALA A 114 -10.92 11.32 -9.57
C ALA A 114 -11.04 12.83 -9.30
N GLY A 115 -11.96 13.18 -8.40
CA GLY A 115 -12.27 14.57 -8.05
C GLY A 115 -11.24 15.19 -7.10
N ALA A 116 -11.11 16.52 -7.16
CA ALA A 116 -10.24 17.25 -6.25
C ALA A 116 -10.66 17.06 -4.79
N GLN A 117 -9.69 16.69 -3.93
CA GLN A 117 -9.86 16.61 -2.49
C GLN A 117 -8.72 17.34 -1.77
N MET A 118 -9.02 17.94 -0.62
CA MET A 118 -8.03 18.63 0.18
C MET A 118 -6.99 17.63 0.70
N HIS A 119 -5.71 17.99 0.57
CA HIS A 119 -4.56 17.15 0.98
C HIS A 119 -4.44 15.78 0.30
N VAL A 120 -5.15 15.57 -0.83
CA VAL A 120 -5.07 14.36 -1.64
C VAL A 120 -4.48 14.68 -3.00
N ARG A 121 -3.52 13.90 -3.41
CA ARG A 121 -2.97 13.86 -4.76
C ARG A 121 -3.31 12.53 -5.41
N TRP A 122 -3.70 12.57 -6.66
CA TRP A 122 -3.98 11.37 -7.45
C TRP A 122 -2.80 11.06 -8.37
N THR A 123 -2.53 9.78 -8.55
CA THR A 123 -1.52 9.29 -9.50
C THR A 123 -2.04 8.07 -10.24
N TRP A 124 -1.71 8.00 -11.53
CA TRP A 124 -2.11 6.93 -12.44
C TRP A 124 -0.90 6.13 -12.93
N ASP A 125 0.30 6.62 -12.63
CA ASP A 125 1.57 6.06 -13.11
C ASP A 125 2.27 5.33 -11.97
N ALA A 126 1.97 4.04 -11.84
CA ALA A 126 2.65 3.11 -10.94
C ALA A 126 2.28 1.65 -11.27
N TYR A 127 3.12 0.72 -10.84
CA TYR A 127 2.76 -0.69 -10.81
C TYR A 127 1.81 -1.00 -9.65
N LEU A 128 0.88 -1.96 -9.85
CA LEU A 128 -0.03 -2.40 -8.78
C LEU A 128 0.72 -2.83 -7.52
N CYS A 129 1.79 -3.61 -7.69
CA CYS A 129 2.59 -4.09 -6.57
C CYS A 129 3.28 -2.94 -5.79
N GLU A 130 3.73 -1.88 -6.48
CA GLU A 130 4.32 -0.72 -5.82
C GLU A 130 3.29 0.06 -5.00
N ALA A 131 2.08 0.26 -5.55
CA ALA A 131 0.98 0.91 -4.84
C ALA A 131 0.58 0.12 -3.58
N MET A 132 0.43 -1.22 -3.70
CA MET A 132 0.13 -2.11 -2.58
C MET A 132 1.23 -2.05 -1.51
N MET A 133 2.51 -2.14 -1.92
CA MET A 133 3.63 -2.09 -0.99
C MET A 133 3.74 -0.73 -0.30
N ALA A 134 3.57 0.38 -1.03
CA ALA A 134 3.60 1.72 -0.44
C ALA A 134 2.51 1.89 0.63
N SER A 135 1.27 1.45 0.31
CA SER A 135 0.14 1.50 1.25
C SER A 135 0.29 0.57 2.45
N SER A 136 1.13 -0.47 2.36
CA SER A 136 1.40 -1.43 3.44
C SER A 136 2.68 -1.13 4.21
N SER A 137 3.38 -0.04 3.90
CA SER A 137 4.64 0.33 4.55
C SER A 137 4.40 1.02 5.89
N VAL A 138 4.02 0.23 6.91
CA VAL A 138 3.71 0.71 8.27
C VAL A 138 4.94 1.37 8.89
N PRO A 139 4.84 2.66 9.31
CA PRO A 139 5.96 3.36 9.94
C PRO A 139 6.49 2.63 11.17
N GLY A 140 7.81 2.50 11.28
CA GLY A 140 8.48 1.78 12.37
C GLY A 140 8.57 0.26 12.16
N ILE A 141 7.84 -0.31 11.19
CA ILE A 141 7.94 -1.72 10.78
C ILE A 141 8.67 -1.82 9.45
N PHE A 142 8.12 -1.19 8.41
CA PHE A 142 8.73 -1.17 7.09
C PHE A 142 9.48 0.14 6.81
N ALA A 143 10.52 0.05 6.01
CA ALA A 143 11.17 1.21 5.43
C ALA A 143 10.19 1.95 4.50
N PRO A 144 10.16 3.30 4.52
CA PRO A 144 9.35 4.07 3.59
C PRO A 144 9.69 3.74 2.14
N ARG A 145 8.68 3.61 1.28
CA ARG A 145 8.87 3.29 -0.15
C ARG A 145 9.07 4.56 -0.96
N LYS A 146 10.14 4.58 -1.75
CA LYS A 146 10.39 5.67 -2.69
C LYS A 146 9.81 5.32 -4.07
N ILE A 147 8.84 6.13 -4.53
CA ILE A 147 8.27 6.03 -5.88
C ILE A 147 8.40 7.42 -6.51
N GLY A 148 9.22 7.54 -7.55
CA GLY A 148 9.54 8.84 -8.14
C GLY A 148 10.13 9.81 -7.11
N SER A 149 9.48 10.95 -6.91
CA SER A 149 9.86 11.97 -5.91
C SER A 149 9.20 11.76 -4.54
N TRP A 150 8.29 10.81 -4.39
CA TRP A 150 7.52 10.55 -3.17
C TRP A 150 8.27 9.61 -2.24
N LEU A 151 8.17 9.85 -0.93
CA LEU A 151 8.63 8.96 0.14
C LEU A 151 7.42 8.49 0.95
N LEU A 152 6.92 7.31 0.61
CA LEU A 152 5.60 6.84 0.99
C LEU A 152 5.62 5.86 2.17
N VAL A 153 4.61 6.01 3.01
CA VAL A 153 4.28 5.10 4.10
C VAL A 153 2.80 4.72 4.05
N ASP A 154 2.40 3.81 4.94
CA ASP A 154 1.05 3.26 5.04
C ASP A 154 -0.05 4.33 4.97
N GLY A 155 -1.03 4.08 4.12
CA GLY A 155 -2.19 4.95 3.94
C GLY A 155 -3.09 5.04 5.19
N GLY A 156 -3.01 4.06 6.09
CA GLY A 156 -3.75 4.03 7.36
C GLY A 156 -3.44 5.19 8.30
N VAL A 157 -2.30 5.87 8.10
CA VAL A 157 -1.96 7.09 8.83
C VAL A 157 -3.02 8.19 8.64
N THR A 158 -3.64 8.26 7.45
CA THR A 158 -4.65 9.30 7.13
C THR A 158 -6.01 8.72 6.73
N HIS A 159 -6.03 7.59 6.06
CA HIS A 159 -7.23 6.98 5.46
C HIS A 159 -7.27 5.46 5.70
N ASN A 160 -7.55 5.06 6.94
CA ASN A 160 -7.68 3.63 7.28
C ASN A 160 -8.83 2.96 6.51
N GLN A 161 -9.94 3.67 6.31
CA GLN A 161 -11.06 3.23 5.47
C GLN A 161 -11.21 4.17 4.27
N PRO A 162 -10.78 3.78 3.05
CA PRO A 162 -10.70 4.66 1.89
C PRO A 162 -12.02 4.81 1.12
N GLY A 163 -13.17 4.50 1.74
CA GLY A 163 -14.49 4.59 1.08
C GLY A 163 -14.84 5.97 0.55
N GLY A 164 -14.41 7.04 1.27
CA GLY A 164 -14.56 8.43 0.81
C GLY A 164 -13.74 8.73 -0.44
N LEU A 165 -12.52 8.18 -0.51
CA LEU A 165 -11.65 8.32 -1.67
C LEU A 165 -12.20 7.55 -2.88
N LEU A 166 -12.79 6.37 -2.64
CA LEU A 166 -13.42 5.58 -3.70
C LEU A 166 -14.62 6.32 -4.31
N LYS A 167 -15.44 6.99 -3.48
CA LYS A 167 -16.52 7.87 -3.96
C LYS A 167 -15.97 9.05 -4.76
N ALA A 168 -14.89 9.69 -4.30
CA ALA A 168 -14.24 10.78 -5.03
C ALA A 168 -13.66 10.33 -6.37
N ALA A 169 -13.28 9.05 -6.48
CA ALA A 169 -12.89 8.43 -7.75
C ALA A 169 -14.09 8.05 -8.64
N GLY A 170 -15.31 8.44 -8.25
CA GLY A 170 -16.52 8.24 -9.05
C GLY A 170 -17.18 6.87 -8.87
N ALA A 171 -16.98 6.19 -7.73
CA ALA A 171 -17.75 5.00 -7.40
C ALA A 171 -19.16 5.36 -6.92
N GLY A 172 -20.14 4.46 -7.16
CA GLY A 172 -21.51 4.54 -6.68
C GLY A 172 -21.62 4.25 -5.17
N PRO A 173 -22.65 3.46 -4.74
CA PRO A 173 -22.76 3.03 -3.35
C PRO A 173 -21.54 2.22 -2.91
N VAL A 174 -20.99 2.53 -1.73
CA VAL A 174 -19.79 1.88 -1.17
C VAL A 174 -20.17 1.07 0.05
N ILE A 175 -19.72 -0.17 0.10
CA ILE A 175 -19.76 -1.03 1.29
C ILE A 175 -18.36 -0.98 1.91
N ALA A 176 -18.27 -0.56 3.17
CA ALA A 176 -17.02 -0.58 3.93
C ALA A 176 -16.94 -1.84 4.79
N VAL A 177 -15.78 -2.49 4.78
CA VAL A 177 -15.46 -3.63 5.65
C VAL A 177 -14.29 -3.22 6.54
N ASP A 178 -14.47 -3.35 7.84
CA ASP A 178 -13.45 -3.08 8.85
C ASP A 178 -13.05 -4.42 9.50
N VAL A 179 -11.74 -4.71 9.54
CA VAL A 179 -11.17 -6.00 10.01
C VAL A 179 -10.01 -5.77 10.97
#